data_019e7f15ef55bf8ee34c000e96dbe563
#
_entry.id   019e7f15ef55bf8ee34c000e96dbe563
#
_cell.length_a   1.000
_cell.length_b   1.000
_cell.length_c   1.000
_cell.angle_alpha   90.00
_cell.angle_beta   90.00
_cell.angle_gamma   90.00
#
_symmetry.space_group_name_H-M   'P 1'
#
loop_
_entity.id
_entity.type
_entity.pdbx_description
1 polymer ?
#
loop_
_entity_poly.entity_id
_entity_poly.type
_entity_poly.pdbx_seq_one_letter_code
_entity_poly.pdbx_strand_id
1 'polypeptide(L)'
;KNSDDTYTVAAKSTSKNYTGSKTVQAEGKAENKKPDALMISSVKVVGNQATAILSGDSEGAAGYDYVISTDRDCITNKDYASVNKNQVQTSTTFKYVQQGTYYAYCHAWKRDENGKKVFSDWSNAYPFVVSAITPDAPVITNVKVSGSTIKVTYKAAANATGYDVVLGTGSKKENGETRPYNYGAHKKLNLKEGTVTATFKNVPKGTWVVGMHAFNRTSEDGKKVFSPWSNLKKATVK
;
A
#
# COMPACT_ATOMS: atom_id res chain seq x y z
N LYS A 1 -8.99 35.14 4.29
CA LYS A 1 -10.40 35.33 4.67
C LYS A 1 -10.94 33.95 4.97
N ASN A 2 -11.44 33.74 6.19
CA ASN A 2 -12.08 32.46 6.54
C ASN A 2 -13.43 32.41 5.83
N SER A 3 -13.68 31.32 5.16
CA SER A 3 -14.82 31.13 4.27
C SER A 3 -16.16 30.90 4.99
N ASP A 4 -16.12 30.72 6.29
CA ASP A 4 -17.32 30.46 7.10
C ASP A 4 -17.84 31.72 7.83
N ASP A 5 -17.29 32.89 7.52
CA ASP A 5 -17.73 34.14 8.10
C ASP A 5 -19.04 34.62 7.47
N THR A 6 -20.06 34.81 8.29
CA THR A 6 -21.31 35.45 7.88
C THR A 6 -21.10 36.97 7.80
N TYR A 7 -21.32 37.55 6.61
CA TYR A 7 -21.20 38.98 6.40
C TYR A 7 -22.57 39.61 6.50
N THR A 8 -22.69 40.60 7.37
CA THR A 8 -23.89 41.46 7.44
C THR A 8 -23.63 42.74 6.68
N VAL A 9 -24.37 42.95 5.60
CA VAL A 9 -24.32 44.23 4.83
C VAL A 9 -25.57 45.03 5.19
N ALA A 10 -25.35 46.17 5.82
CA ALA A 10 -26.41 47.13 6.13
C ALA A 10 -26.37 48.30 5.12
N ALA A 11 -27.43 48.48 4.36
CA ALA A 11 -27.63 49.63 3.53
C ALA A 11 -28.58 50.60 4.23
N LYS A 12 -28.16 51.86 4.38
CA LYS A 12 -28.99 52.92 4.97
C LYS A 12 -29.32 53.95 3.88
N SER A 13 -30.59 54.26 3.71
CA SER A 13 -30.98 55.31 2.81
C SER A 13 -30.57 56.70 3.35
N THR A 14 -29.98 57.52 2.50
CA THR A 14 -29.62 58.89 2.79
C THR A 14 -30.66 59.88 2.27
N SER A 15 -31.75 59.42 1.64
CA SER A 15 -32.83 60.27 1.13
C SER A 15 -33.71 60.78 2.28
N LYS A 16 -34.00 62.06 2.25
CA LYS A 16 -34.93 62.70 3.23
C LYS A 16 -36.35 62.09 3.19
N ASN A 17 -36.71 61.43 2.11
CA ASN A 17 -38.07 60.93 1.87
C ASN A 17 -38.20 59.41 2.13
N TYR A 18 -37.11 58.69 2.48
CA TYR A 18 -37.11 57.27 2.75
C TYR A 18 -36.26 56.97 3.99
N THR A 19 -36.92 56.55 5.05
CA THR A 19 -36.23 56.04 6.25
C THR A 19 -36.39 54.54 6.28
N GLY A 20 -35.34 53.83 6.07
CA GLY A 20 -35.34 52.35 6.18
C GLY A 20 -33.93 51.82 6.10
N SER A 21 -33.67 50.72 6.80
CA SER A 21 -32.46 49.93 6.67
C SER A 21 -32.87 48.48 6.34
N LYS A 22 -32.16 47.86 5.40
CA LYS A 22 -32.29 46.46 5.10
C LYS A 22 -30.95 45.78 5.40
N THR A 23 -31.00 44.81 6.26
CA THR A 23 -29.84 43.95 6.53
C THR A 23 -29.99 42.68 5.71
N VAL A 24 -29.00 42.33 4.94
CA VAL A 24 -28.92 41.10 4.20
C VAL A 24 -27.74 40.32 4.75
N GLN A 25 -27.97 39.11 5.20
CA GLN A 25 -26.90 38.19 5.51
C GLN A 25 -26.50 37.46 4.23
N ALA A 26 -25.24 37.60 3.84
CA ALA A 26 -24.65 36.80 2.79
C ALA A 26 -23.81 35.73 3.43
N GLU A 27 -24.22 34.46 3.24
CA GLU A 27 -23.37 33.33 3.57
C GLU A 27 -22.27 33.27 2.50
N GLY A 28 -21.03 33.45 2.91
CA GLY A 28 -19.89 33.16 2.04
C GLY A 28 -19.85 31.63 1.79
N LYS A 29 -19.85 31.21 0.51
CA LYS A 29 -19.49 29.83 0.20
C LYS A 29 -18.10 29.54 0.77
N ALA A 30 -18.00 28.45 1.53
CA ALA A 30 -16.70 27.98 1.99
C ALA A 30 -15.75 27.83 0.79
N GLU A 31 -14.70 28.60 0.74
CA GLU A 31 -13.61 28.32 -0.21
C GLU A 31 -13.16 26.88 0.01
N ASN A 32 -12.86 26.16 -1.07
CA ASN A 32 -12.32 24.79 -1.02
C ASN A 32 -10.93 24.80 -0.35
N LYS A 33 -10.91 25.08 0.96
CA LYS A 33 -9.69 25.09 1.76
C LYS A 33 -9.06 23.69 1.65
N LYS A 34 -7.82 23.63 1.13
CA LYS A 34 -7.08 22.37 1.11
C LYS A 34 -6.84 21.86 2.54
N PRO A 35 -6.73 20.54 2.78
CA PRO A 35 -6.34 20.02 4.08
C PRO A 35 -5.00 20.59 4.52
N ASP A 36 -4.77 20.66 5.82
CA ASP A 36 -3.49 21.12 6.34
C ASP A 36 -2.38 20.07 6.06
N ALA A 37 -1.17 20.55 5.79
CA ALA A 37 -0.02 19.67 5.61
C ALA A 37 0.31 18.95 6.92
N LEU A 38 0.74 17.70 6.79
CA LEU A 38 1.11 16.85 7.90
C LEU A 38 2.61 16.57 7.90
N MET A 39 3.09 16.03 9.02
CA MET A 39 4.46 15.55 9.14
C MET A 39 4.46 14.03 9.32
N ILE A 40 5.39 13.36 8.63
CA ILE A 40 5.77 12.00 9.00
C ILE A 40 6.60 12.11 10.28
N SER A 41 6.11 11.50 11.36
CA SER A 41 6.77 11.49 12.67
C SER A 41 7.80 10.38 12.79
N SER A 42 7.57 9.24 12.11
CA SER A 42 8.48 8.12 12.12
C SER A 42 8.24 7.16 10.95
N VAL A 43 9.27 6.38 10.62
CA VAL A 43 9.16 5.20 9.77
C VAL A 43 9.75 4.00 10.52
N LYS A 44 8.91 3.01 10.82
CA LYS A 44 9.32 1.77 11.47
C LYS A 44 9.64 0.72 10.40
N VAL A 45 10.87 0.22 10.38
CA VAL A 45 11.32 -0.81 9.45
C VAL A 45 11.42 -2.15 10.17
N VAL A 46 10.79 -3.19 9.60
CA VAL A 46 10.89 -4.59 10.07
C VAL A 46 11.08 -5.47 8.84
N GLY A 47 12.27 -6.05 8.71
CA GLY A 47 12.66 -6.77 7.50
C GLY A 47 12.58 -5.85 6.28
N ASN A 48 11.77 -6.22 5.29
CA ASN A 48 11.53 -5.43 4.09
C ASN A 48 10.17 -4.69 4.11
N GLN A 49 9.64 -4.45 5.29
CA GLN A 49 8.41 -3.66 5.47
C GLN A 49 8.76 -2.34 6.14
N ALA A 50 8.27 -1.24 5.58
CA ALA A 50 8.43 0.10 6.11
C ALA A 50 7.07 0.69 6.43
N THR A 51 6.79 0.98 7.70
CA THR A 51 5.54 1.59 8.16
C THR A 51 5.76 3.06 8.43
N ALA A 52 5.24 3.93 7.57
CA ALA A 52 5.24 5.37 7.76
C ALA A 52 4.07 5.77 8.69
N ILE A 53 4.34 6.63 9.67
CA ILE A 53 3.41 7.08 10.70
C ILE A 53 3.40 8.60 10.70
N LEU A 54 2.20 9.20 10.64
CA LEU A 54 2.00 10.65 10.73
C LEU A 54 2.01 11.14 12.18
N SER A 55 2.27 12.43 12.36
CA SER A 55 2.23 13.08 13.67
C SER A 55 0.81 13.24 14.24
N GLY A 56 -0.22 13.08 13.40
CA GLY A 56 -1.63 13.23 13.76
C GLY A 56 -2.52 13.22 12.54
N ASP A 57 -3.80 13.53 12.73
CA ASP A 57 -4.77 13.71 11.66
C ASP A 57 -4.71 15.12 11.08
N SER A 58 -5.08 15.28 9.80
CA SER A 58 -5.35 16.57 9.18
C SER A 58 -6.84 16.87 9.26
N GLU A 59 -7.20 18.01 9.81
CA GLU A 59 -8.59 18.42 9.91
C GLU A 59 -9.27 18.47 8.54
N GLY A 60 -10.44 17.86 8.44
CA GLY A 60 -11.22 17.77 7.21
C GLY A 60 -10.64 16.83 6.14
N ALA A 61 -9.56 16.10 6.39
CA ALA A 61 -9.05 15.12 5.46
C ALA A 61 -9.99 13.92 5.34
N ALA A 62 -10.21 13.44 4.11
CA ALA A 62 -10.93 12.19 3.83
C ALA A 62 -9.97 11.00 3.68
N GLY A 63 -8.67 11.27 3.61
CA GLY A 63 -7.63 10.25 3.54
C GLY A 63 -6.26 10.81 3.16
N TYR A 64 -5.34 9.89 2.95
CA TYR A 64 -3.92 10.15 2.77
C TYR A 64 -3.37 9.34 1.61
N ASP A 65 -2.45 9.94 0.85
CA ASP A 65 -1.65 9.24 -0.14
C ASP A 65 -0.18 9.31 0.31
N TYR A 66 0.47 8.15 0.44
CA TYR A 66 1.85 8.02 0.89
C TYR A 66 2.73 7.55 -0.26
N VAL A 67 3.96 8.03 -0.30
CA VAL A 67 4.98 7.59 -1.25
C VAL A 67 6.31 7.35 -0.56
N ILE A 68 7.12 6.47 -1.13
CA ILE A 68 8.53 6.30 -0.80
C ILE A 68 9.37 6.35 -2.08
N SER A 69 10.58 6.88 -1.99
CA SER A 69 11.54 6.89 -3.09
C SER A 69 12.96 6.88 -2.56
N THR A 70 13.91 6.43 -3.38
CA THR A 70 15.35 6.62 -3.14
C THR A 70 15.80 8.04 -3.49
N ASP A 71 15.02 8.76 -4.29
CA ASP A 71 15.26 10.17 -4.62
C ASP A 71 14.54 11.07 -3.60
N ARG A 72 15.31 11.97 -2.96
CA ARG A 72 14.76 12.97 -2.05
C ARG A 72 13.84 13.98 -2.75
N ASP A 73 14.09 14.26 -4.02
CA ASP A 73 13.33 15.23 -4.80
C ASP A 73 12.19 14.58 -5.60
N CYS A 74 11.83 13.34 -5.26
CA CYS A 74 10.82 12.54 -5.94
C CYS A 74 9.44 13.23 -6.06
N ILE A 75 9.12 14.16 -5.16
CA ILE A 75 7.87 14.92 -5.23
C ILE A 75 7.83 15.83 -6.45
N THR A 76 8.95 16.44 -6.78
CA THR A 76 9.12 17.28 -7.98
C THR A 76 9.17 16.42 -9.24
N ASN A 77 9.96 15.34 -9.21
CA ASN A 77 10.22 14.47 -10.35
C ASN A 77 9.09 13.46 -10.59
N LYS A 78 8.23 13.24 -9.60
CA LYS A 78 7.15 12.23 -9.58
C LYS A 78 7.68 10.80 -9.78
N ASP A 79 8.90 10.54 -9.33
CA ASP A 79 9.57 9.24 -9.39
C ASP A 79 9.46 8.54 -8.03
N TYR A 80 8.49 7.65 -7.91
CA TYR A 80 8.20 6.94 -6.68
C TYR A 80 8.55 5.45 -6.80
N ALA A 81 9.33 4.94 -5.85
CA ALA A 81 9.58 3.51 -5.74
C ALA A 81 8.34 2.73 -5.31
N SER A 82 7.48 3.33 -4.48
CA SER A 82 6.19 2.73 -4.10
C SER A 82 5.20 3.80 -3.65
N VAL A 83 3.91 3.52 -3.87
CA VAL A 83 2.80 4.44 -3.58
C VAL A 83 1.64 3.70 -2.94
N ASN A 84 1.18 4.17 -1.77
CA ASN A 84 -0.04 3.72 -1.10
C ASN A 84 -1.08 4.84 -1.10
N LYS A 85 -2.03 4.78 -2.04
CA LYS A 85 -3.08 5.79 -2.21
C LYS A 85 -4.34 5.45 -1.41
N ASN A 86 -5.15 6.49 -1.14
CA ASN A 86 -6.48 6.36 -0.54
C ASN A 86 -6.47 5.66 0.83
N GLN A 87 -5.44 5.88 1.62
CA GLN A 87 -5.37 5.36 2.97
C GLN A 87 -6.25 6.22 3.87
N VAL A 88 -7.03 5.60 4.76
CA VAL A 88 -7.86 6.30 5.75
C VAL A 88 -7.17 6.43 7.11
N GLN A 89 -6.09 5.68 7.30
CA GLN A 89 -5.33 5.66 8.55
C GLN A 89 -4.14 6.62 8.47
N THR A 90 -3.74 7.17 9.60
CA THR A 90 -2.53 7.99 9.76
C THR A 90 -1.23 7.20 9.70
N SER A 91 -1.29 5.97 9.27
CA SER A 91 -0.14 5.12 8.99
C SER A 91 -0.39 4.20 7.83
N THR A 92 0.68 3.82 7.13
CA THR A 92 0.64 2.81 6.07
C THR A 92 1.92 1.99 6.05
N THR A 93 1.83 0.73 5.60
CA THR A 93 2.99 -0.16 5.47
C THR A 93 3.28 -0.44 4.00
N PHE A 94 4.47 -0.05 3.57
CA PHE A 94 5.05 -0.48 2.30
C PHE A 94 5.67 -1.86 2.49
N LYS A 95 5.35 -2.79 1.60
CA LYS A 95 5.86 -4.16 1.62
C LYS A 95 6.86 -4.38 0.50
N TYR A 96 7.76 -5.36 0.70
CA TYR A 96 8.75 -5.78 -0.28
C TYR A 96 9.68 -4.66 -0.72
N VAL A 97 9.96 -3.72 0.19
CA VAL A 97 10.90 -2.63 -0.06
C VAL A 97 12.28 -3.24 -0.23
N GLN A 98 12.96 -2.87 -1.32
CA GLN A 98 14.31 -3.34 -1.59
C GLN A 98 15.32 -2.76 -0.60
N GLN A 99 16.46 -3.39 -0.44
CA GLN A 99 17.54 -2.86 0.38
C GLN A 99 17.98 -1.48 -0.16
N GLY A 100 18.10 -0.49 0.72
CA GLY A 100 18.50 0.86 0.34
C GLY A 100 18.12 1.93 1.34
N THR A 101 18.49 3.16 1.01
CA THR A 101 18.09 4.38 1.72
C THR A 101 16.91 5.03 0.97
N TYR A 102 15.90 5.43 1.70
CA TYR A 102 14.65 5.97 1.16
C TYR A 102 14.22 7.22 1.90
N TYR A 103 13.32 7.97 1.26
CA TYR A 103 12.57 9.09 1.82
C TYR A 103 11.09 8.80 1.71
N ALA A 104 10.36 8.99 2.81
CA ALA A 104 8.91 8.85 2.86
C ALA A 104 8.27 10.23 2.85
N TYR A 105 7.12 10.35 2.16
CA TYR A 105 6.28 11.53 2.09
C TYR A 105 4.81 11.15 2.17
N CYS A 106 4.00 12.09 2.60
CA CYS A 106 2.56 11.98 2.62
C CYS A 106 1.90 13.30 2.27
N HIS A 107 0.72 13.26 1.67
CA HIS A 107 -0.20 14.38 1.64
C HIS A 107 -1.62 13.92 2.01
N ALA A 108 -2.35 14.79 2.68
CA ALA A 108 -3.76 14.59 2.95
C ALA A 108 -4.59 14.99 1.74
N TRP A 109 -5.79 14.44 1.61
CA TRP A 109 -6.74 14.85 0.59
C TRP A 109 -8.17 14.84 1.11
N LYS A 110 -8.99 15.71 0.54
CA LYS A 110 -10.46 15.69 0.64
C LYS A 110 -11.08 15.79 -0.75
N ARG A 111 -12.40 15.66 -0.84
CA ARG A 111 -13.11 15.94 -2.09
C ARG A 111 -13.78 17.32 -2.00
N ASP A 112 -13.73 18.07 -3.09
CA ASP A 112 -14.51 19.27 -3.26
C ASP A 112 -15.99 18.97 -3.56
N GLU A 113 -16.80 19.99 -3.75
CA GLU A 113 -18.22 19.88 -4.10
C GLU A 113 -18.50 19.14 -5.43
N ASN A 114 -17.50 19.08 -6.31
CA ASN A 114 -17.55 18.38 -7.59
C ASN A 114 -17.00 16.93 -7.50
N GLY A 115 -16.63 16.48 -6.29
CA GLY A 115 -16.05 15.16 -6.06
C GLY A 115 -14.57 15.02 -6.44
N LYS A 116 -13.91 16.11 -6.87
CA LYS A 116 -12.49 16.13 -7.23
C LYS A 116 -11.62 16.18 -5.97
N LYS A 117 -10.49 15.44 -5.97
CA LYS A 117 -9.52 15.51 -4.88
C LYS A 117 -8.82 16.88 -4.83
N VAL A 118 -8.82 17.47 -3.63
CA VAL A 118 -8.00 18.62 -3.24
C VAL A 118 -6.97 18.14 -2.25
N PHE A 119 -5.71 18.41 -2.51
CA PHE A 119 -4.59 17.89 -1.73
C PHE A 119 -3.97 18.97 -0.85
N SER A 120 -3.48 18.57 0.32
CA SER A 120 -2.57 19.39 1.12
C SER A 120 -1.22 19.55 0.41
N ASP A 121 -0.36 20.40 0.95
CA ASP A 121 1.06 20.33 0.63
C ASP A 121 1.64 18.99 1.11
N TRP A 122 2.77 18.58 0.52
CA TRP A 122 3.46 17.39 0.94
C TRP A 122 4.09 17.56 2.33
N SER A 123 4.21 16.46 3.07
CA SER A 123 4.91 16.40 4.36
C SER A 123 6.40 16.69 4.18
N ASN A 124 7.11 16.71 5.33
CA ASN A 124 8.57 16.62 5.36
C ASN A 124 9.08 15.34 4.64
N ALA A 125 10.30 15.40 4.11
CA ALA A 125 11.07 14.24 3.71
C ALA A 125 11.53 13.48 4.97
N TYR A 126 11.04 12.24 5.19
CA TYR A 126 11.49 11.44 6.32
C TYR A 126 12.44 10.34 5.84
N PRO A 127 13.74 10.41 6.16
CA PRO A 127 14.72 9.41 5.73
C PRO A 127 14.59 8.11 6.54
N PHE A 128 14.78 6.96 5.87
CA PHE A 128 14.87 5.65 6.52
C PHE A 128 15.72 4.68 5.71
N VAL A 129 16.17 3.61 6.35
CA VAL A 129 17.03 2.60 5.72
C VAL A 129 16.36 1.23 5.83
N VAL A 130 16.35 0.48 4.73
CA VAL A 130 15.99 -0.94 4.69
C VAL A 130 17.28 -1.73 4.52
N SER A 131 17.68 -2.46 5.55
CA SER A 131 18.91 -3.30 5.54
C SER A 131 18.65 -4.73 5.05
N ALA A 132 17.40 -5.18 5.11
CA ALA A 132 17.02 -6.53 4.74
C ALA A 132 17.09 -6.75 3.22
N ILE A 133 17.61 -7.90 2.83
CA ILE A 133 17.68 -8.32 1.43
C ILE A 133 16.32 -8.92 1.03
N THR A 134 15.61 -8.27 0.13
CA THR A 134 14.33 -8.74 -0.41
C THR A 134 14.57 -9.63 -1.63
N PRO A 135 14.11 -10.90 -1.62
CA PRO A 135 14.20 -11.75 -2.81
C PRO A 135 13.26 -11.27 -3.92
N ASP A 136 13.60 -11.62 -5.15
CA ASP A 136 12.68 -11.47 -6.28
C ASP A 136 11.49 -12.42 -6.15
N ALA A 137 10.36 -12.07 -6.78
CA ALA A 137 9.22 -12.95 -6.87
C ALA A 137 9.58 -14.21 -7.70
N PRO A 138 9.38 -15.43 -7.16
CA PRO A 138 9.65 -16.63 -7.92
C PRO A 138 8.64 -16.82 -9.05
N VAL A 139 9.00 -17.58 -10.09
CA VAL A 139 8.14 -17.81 -11.24
C VAL A 139 7.80 -19.31 -11.35
N ILE A 140 6.53 -19.66 -11.19
CA ILE A 140 6.04 -21.01 -11.45
C ILE A 140 6.00 -21.23 -12.96
N THR A 141 6.84 -22.13 -13.46
CA THR A 141 6.92 -22.43 -14.89
C THR A 141 5.93 -23.52 -15.30
N ASN A 142 5.78 -24.56 -14.48
CA ASN A 142 4.89 -25.68 -14.78
C ASN A 142 4.20 -26.24 -13.55
N VAL A 143 2.98 -26.77 -13.74
CA VAL A 143 2.25 -27.56 -12.74
C VAL A 143 1.71 -28.79 -13.45
N LYS A 144 2.19 -30.00 -13.02
CA LYS A 144 1.77 -31.29 -13.57
C LYS A 144 0.96 -32.04 -12.52
N VAL A 145 -0.20 -32.57 -12.93
CA VAL A 145 -1.06 -33.41 -12.12
C VAL A 145 -0.96 -34.84 -12.63
N SER A 146 -0.78 -35.81 -11.69
CA SER A 146 -0.78 -37.26 -11.98
C SER A 146 -1.49 -37.97 -10.85
N GLY A 147 -2.70 -38.48 -11.10
CA GLY A 147 -3.57 -38.96 -10.04
C GLY A 147 -3.79 -37.94 -8.95
N SER A 148 -3.53 -38.24 -7.70
CA SER A 148 -3.60 -37.32 -6.55
C SER A 148 -2.29 -36.55 -6.27
N THR A 149 -1.34 -36.55 -7.22
CA THR A 149 -0.05 -35.89 -7.04
C THR A 149 0.01 -34.64 -7.89
N ILE A 150 0.42 -33.52 -7.27
CA ILE A 150 0.70 -32.24 -7.95
C ILE A 150 2.21 -31.98 -7.84
N LYS A 151 2.89 -31.86 -8.97
CA LYS A 151 4.29 -31.45 -9.07
C LYS A 151 4.36 -30.01 -9.62
N VAL A 152 4.96 -29.13 -8.85
CA VAL A 152 5.18 -27.71 -9.20
C VAL A 152 6.65 -27.54 -9.59
N THR A 153 6.91 -26.92 -10.74
CA THR A 153 8.25 -26.57 -11.20
C THR A 153 8.34 -25.04 -11.30
N TYR A 154 9.46 -24.48 -10.87
CA TYR A 154 9.66 -23.03 -10.84
C TYR A 154 11.10 -22.63 -11.14
N LYS A 155 11.33 -21.37 -11.46
CA LYS A 155 12.66 -20.77 -11.59
C LYS A 155 13.14 -20.29 -10.23
N ALA A 156 14.44 -20.46 -9.96
CA ALA A 156 15.08 -19.83 -8.82
C ALA A 156 14.93 -18.30 -8.89
N ALA A 157 14.70 -17.69 -7.74
CA ALA A 157 14.63 -16.24 -7.60
C ALA A 157 15.95 -15.70 -7.09
N ALA A 158 16.37 -14.52 -7.57
CA ALA A 158 17.54 -13.84 -7.05
C ALA A 158 17.36 -13.53 -5.55
N ASN A 159 18.45 -13.56 -4.81
CA ASN A 159 18.51 -13.29 -3.37
C ASN A 159 17.65 -14.25 -2.49
N ALA A 160 17.17 -15.36 -3.03
CA ALA A 160 16.45 -16.35 -2.26
C ALA A 160 17.37 -17.32 -1.53
N THR A 161 17.14 -17.57 -0.25
CA THR A 161 17.74 -18.65 0.54
C THR A 161 16.82 -19.83 0.71
N GLY A 162 15.57 -19.73 0.20
CA GLY A 162 14.60 -20.80 0.20
C GLY A 162 13.23 -20.38 -0.27
N TYR A 163 12.29 -21.33 -0.27
CA TYR A 163 10.95 -21.17 -0.85
C TYR A 163 9.86 -21.80 0.03
N ASP A 164 8.69 -21.18 0.02
CA ASP A 164 7.46 -21.73 0.57
C ASP A 164 6.42 -21.84 -0.57
N VAL A 165 5.94 -23.07 -0.82
CA VAL A 165 4.95 -23.38 -1.89
C VAL A 165 3.65 -23.83 -1.25
N VAL A 166 2.51 -23.36 -1.73
CA VAL A 166 1.19 -23.69 -1.19
C VAL A 166 0.18 -24.02 -2.29
N LEU A 167 -0.80 -24.86 -1.95
CA LEU A 167 -1.98 -25.15 -2.74
C LEU A 167 -3.21 -24.62 -2.01
N GLY A 168 -3.82 -23.56 -2.51
CA GLY A 168 -5.06 -23.00 -1.97
C GLY A 168 -6.29 -23.52 -2.70
N THR A 169 -7.45 -23.57 -2.03
CA THR A 169 -8.74 -23.90 -2.66
C THR A 169 -9.29 -22.75 -3.50
N GLY A 170 -8.67 -21.58 -3.46
CA GLY A 170 -8.99 -20.39 -4.23
C GLY A 170 -7.89 -19.36 -4.17
N SER A 171 -8.15 -18.20 -4.73
CA SER A 171 -7.28 -17.02 -4.61
C SER A 171 -8.05 -15.83 -4.08
N LYS A 172 -7.36 -14.92 -3.39
CA LYS A 172 -7.90 -13.62 -2.98
C LYS A 172 -6.93 -12.51 -3.33
N LYS A 173 -7.49 -11.31 -3.55
CA LYS A 173 -6.71 -10.09 -3.68
C LYS A 173 -6.60 -9.43 -2.30
N GLU A 174 -5.39 -9.14 -1.88
CA GLU A 174 -5.12 -8.53 -0.58
C GLU A 174 -3.91 -7.61 -0.70
N ASN A 175 -4.04 -6.35 -0.29
CA ASN A 175 -2.97 -5.36 -0.37
C ASN A 175 -2.30 -5.23 -1.75
N GLY A 176 -3.11 -5.23 -2.81
CA GLY A 176 -2.62 -5.10 -4.18
C GLY A 176 -2.14 -6.40 -4.84
N GLU A 177 -1.89 -7.47 -4.07
CA GLU A 177 -1.44 -8.76 -4.58
C GLU A 177 -2.58 -9.78 -4.67
N THR A 178 -2.48 -10.69 -5.64
CA THR A 178 -3.35 -11.87 -5.71
C THR A 178 -2.57 -13.07 -5.18
N ARG A 179 -3.10 -13.74 -4.16
CA ARG A 179 -2.44 -14.86 -3.50
C ARG A 179 -3.35 -16.07 -3.32
N PRO A 180 -2.80 -17.29 -3.16
CA PRO A 180 -3.61 -18.46 -2.78
C PRO A 180 -4.31 -18.22 -1.44
N TYR A 181 -5.50 -18.79 -1.33
CA TYR A 181 -6.35 -18.66 -0.16
C TYR A 181 -6.75 -20.04 0.34
N ASN A 182 -6.89 -20.21 1.67
CA ASN A 182 -7.34 -21.42 2.33
C ASN A 182 -6.53 -22.68 1.94
N TYR A 183 -5.22 -22.65 2.17
CA TYR A 183 -4.31 -23.76 1.84
C TYR A 183 -4.08 -24.75 2.99
N GLY A 184 -4.45 -24.44 4.23
CA GLY A 184 -4.36 -25.35 5.38
C GLY A 184 -3.05 -26.13 5.47
N ALA A 185 -3.15 -27.45 5.42
CA ALA A 185 -2.00 -28.36 5.45
C ALA A 185 -1.29 -28.52 4.10
N HIS A 186 -1.88 -28.06 2.98
CA HIS A 186 -1.29 -28.20 1.63
C HIS A 186 -0.20 -27.16 1.37
N LYS A 187 0.90 -27.28 2.12
CA LYS A 187 2.04 -26.38 2.06
C LYS A 187 3.36 -27.15 2.17
N LYS A 188 4.36 -26.72 1.40
CA LYS A 188 5.75 -27.13 1.48
C LYS A 188 6.56 -25.92 1.88
N LEU A 189 6.98 -25.88 3.14
CA LEU A 189 7.70 -24.74 3.71
C LEU A 189 9.19 -25.07 3.84
N ASN A 190 10.02 -24.01 3.82
CA ASN A 190 11.46 -24.12 4.02
C ASN A 190 12.14 -25.02 2.98
N LEU A 191 11.67 -25.02 1.73
CA LEU A 191 12.43 -25.63 0.64
C LEU A 191 13.75 -24.88 0.51
N LYS A 192 14.85 -25.62 0.37
CA LYS A 192 16.21 -25.06 0.33
C LYS A 192 16.45 -24.26 -0.95
N GLU A 193 17.41 -23.36 -0.88
CA GLU A 193 18.02 -22.76 -2.06
C GLU A 193 18.44 -23.84 -3.08
N GLY A 194 18.33 -23.54 -4.37
CA GLY A 194 18.60 -24.52 -5.43
C GLY A 194 17.48 -25.51 -5.71
N THR A 195 16.47 -25.63 -4.84
CA THR A 195 15.27 -26.41 -5.14
C THR A 195 14.45 -25.70 -6.21
N VAL A 196 14.08 -26.44 -7.26
CA VAL A 196 13.27 -25.92 -8.38
C VAL A 196 11.98 -26.71 -8.59
N THR A 197 11.66 -27.64 -7.67
CA THR A 197 10.43 -28.43 -7.71
C THR A 197 9.86 -28.65 -6.31
N ALA A 198 8.52 -28.65 -6.22
CA ALA A 198 7.78 -29.06 -5.03
C ALA A 198 6.74 -30.12 -5.43
N THR A 199 6.65 -31.22 -4.67
CA THR A 199 5.71 -32.32 -4.96
C THR A 199 4.76 -32.50 -3.79
N PHE A 200 3.47 -32.41 -4.06
CA PHE A 200 2.38 -32.68 -3.13
C PHE A 200 1.76 -34.02 -3.48
N LYS A 201 1.71 -34.94 -2.52
CA LYS A 201 1.07 -36.28 -2.66
C LYS A 201 -0.25 -36.30 -1.91
N ASN A 202 -1.15 -37.19 -2.30
CA ASN A 202 -2.46 -37.40 -1.66
C ASN A 202 -3.29 -36.11 -1.59
N VAL A 203 -3.22 -35.30 -2.66
CA VAL A 203 -4.02 -34.10 -2.78
C VAL A 203 -5.46 -34.51 -3.08
N PRO A 204 -6.45 -34.02 -2.30
CA PRO A 204 -7.87 -34.32 -2.54
C PRO A 204 -8.34 -33.89 -3.91
N LYS A 205 -9.41 -34.55 -4.40
CA LYS A 205 -10.11 -34.11 -5.64
C LYS A 205 -10.56 -32.68 -5.52
N GLY A 206 -10.43 -31.94 -6.62
CA GLY A 206 -10.80 -30.52 -6.68
C GLY A 206 -9.84 -29.68 -7.49
N THR A 207 -10.17 -28.40 -7.61
CA THR A 207 -9.32 -27.41 -8.28
C THR A 207 -8.51 -26.64 -7.23
N TRP A 208 -7.22 -26.59 -7.43
CA TRP A 208 -6.25 -25.97 -6.54
C TRP A 208 -5.58 -24.78 -7.22
N VAL A 209 -5.31 -23.75 -6.45
CA VAL A 209 -4.52 -22.58 -6.87
C VAL A 209 -3.13 -22.72 -6.25
N VAL A 210 -2.13 -22.83 -7.12
CA VAL A 210 -0.73 -22.95 -6.73
C VAL A 210 -0.10 -21.55 -6.69
N GLY A 211 0.59 -21.26 -5.60
CA GLY A 211 1.39 -20.05 -5.46
C GLY A 211 2.56 -20.31 -4.51
N MET A 212 3.54 -19.41 -4.52
CA MET A 212 4.73 -19.54 -3.70
C MET A 212 5.36 -18.19 -3.40
N HIS A 213 6.17 -18.16 -2.33
CA HIS A 213 7.13 -17.11 -2.03
C HIS A 213 8.56 -17.64 -2.11
N ALA A 214 9.48 -16.76 -2.47
CA ALA A 214 10.87 -16.90 -2.04
C ALA A 214 11.04 -16.23 -0.67
N PHE A 215 12.06 -16.62 0.09
CA PHE A 215 12.47 -15.89 1.28
C PHE A 215 14.00 -15.82 1.38
N ASN A 216 14.45 -14.75 2.06
CA ASN A 216 15.85 -14.58 2.48
C ASN A 216 15.92 -14.68 4.01
N ARG A 217 16.95 -15.35 4.56
CA ARG A 217 17.21 -15.52 5.99
C ARG A 217 18.62 -15.08 6.40
N THR A 218 19.20 -14.14 5.67
CA THR A 218 20.55 -13.63 5.99
C THR A 218 20.54 -12.50 7.00
N SER A 219 19.37 -12.04 7.47
CA SER A 219 19.28 -11.06 8.56
C SER A 219 19.76 -11.66 9.88
N GLU A 220 20.35 -10.82 10.75
CA GLU A 220 20.91 -11.23 12.05
C GLU A 220 19.92 -11.97 12.94
N ASP A 221 18.62 -11.62 12.86
CA ASP A 221 17.55 -12.27 13.62
C ASP A 221 17.08 -13.60 13.01
N GLY A 222 17.63 -14.03 11.88
CA GLY A 222 17.32 -15.26 11.17
C GLY A 222 15.88 -15.38 10.68
N LYS A 223 15.09 -14.29 10.74
CA LYS A 223 13.71 -14.27 10.26
C LYS A 223 13.63 -14.28 8.75
N LYS A 224 12.53 -14.83 8.24
CA LYS A 224 12.25 -14.79 6.80
C LYS A 224 11.88 -13.39 6.36
N VAL A 225 12.59 -12.89 5.37
CA VAL A 225 12.20 -11.73 4.57
C VAL A 225 11.60 -12.25 3.28
N PHE A 226 10.31 -12.05 3.07
CA PHE A 226 9.59 -12.65 1.96
C PHE A 226 9.60 -11.79 0.70
N SER A 227 9.60 -12.45 -0.45
CA SER A 227 9.34 -11.86 -1.75
C SER A 227 7.83 -11.56 -1.94
N PRO A 228 7.45 -10.79 -2.99
CA PRO A 228 6.10 -10.84 -3.51
C PRO A 228 5.67 -12.26 -3.88
N TRP A 229 4.35 -12.50 -4.00
CA TRP A 229 3.84 -13.79 -4.48
C TRP A 229 4.24 -14.04 -5.93
N SER A 230 4.46 -15.31 -6.27
CA SER A 230 4.66 -15.77 -7.64
C SER A 230 3.42 -15.49 -8.51
N ASN A 231 3.56 -15.66 -9.83
CA ASN A 231 2.42 -15.94 -10.68
C ASN A 231 1.65 -17.15 -10.13
N LEU A 232 0.32 -17.14 -10.27
CA LEU A 232 -0.53 -18.23 -9.84
C LEU A 232 -0.82 -19.19 -11.00
N LYS A 233 -0.91 -20.49 -10.67
CA LYS A 233 -1.34 -21.53 -11.62
C LYS A 233 -2.45 -22.38 -11.01
N LYS A 234 -3.34 -22.90 -11.85
CA LYS A 234 -4.41 -23.81 -11.43
C LYS A 234 -4.01 -25.26 -11.70
N ALA A 235 -4.43 -26.18 -10.80
CA ALA A 235 -4.27 -27.61 -10.94
C ALA A 235 -5.58 -28.31 -10.55
N THR A 236 -6.06 -29.29 -11.34
CA THR A 236 -7.29 -30.03 -11.03
C THR A 236 -6.97 -31.50 -10.84
N VAL A 237 -7.25 -32.02 -9.64
CA VAL A 237 -7.20 -33.45 -9.28
C VAL A 237 -8.60 -34.01 -9.50
N LYS A 238 -8.70 -35.01 -10.37
CA LYS A 238 -9.96 -35.68 -10.76
C LYS A 238 -10.32 -36.85 -9.84
#